data_6a2b04c2ccb1af23dbdfb3e1c6f4d8ad
#
_entry.id   6a2b04c2ccb1af23dbdfb3e1c6f4d8ad
#
_cell.length_a   1.000
_cell.length_b   1.000
_cell.length_c   1.000
_cell.angle_alpha   90.00
_cell.angle_beta   90.00
_cell.angle_gamma   90.00
#
_symmetry.space_group_name_H-M   'P 1'
#
loop_
_entity.id
_entity.type
_entity.pdbx_description
1 polymer ?
#
loop_
_entity_poly.entity_id
_entity_poly.type
_entity_poly.pdbx_seq_one_letter_code
_entity_poly.pdbx_strand_id
1 'polypeptide(L)'
;MASIWQITLSGYDAQAASESGQSATGKIALGTWGSYGHETIQVTLAEPWDVCTLVTATFWPTYPPDHWDTPGIRVALGTDGLLTVPPEATNRPTQTGRVVFEGLADNEKIISADVRYTVRDHAPTGGTESTATPSLLEQLLTQTGSNAQVAAQSADAVSYTHIRAHETGA
;
A
#
# COMPACT_ATOMS: atom_id res chain seq x y z
N MET A 1 -0.80 13.91 1.67
CA MET A 1 -0.81 13.73 0.21
C MET A 1 0.01 12.50 -0.13
N ALA A 2 -0.52 11.56 -0.89
CA ALA A 2 0.20 10.36 -1.25
C ALA A 2 1.36 10.69 -2.18
N SER A 3 2.51 10.07 -1.94
CA SER A 3 3.62 10.13 -2.89
C SER A 3 3.30 9.27 -4.10
N ILE A 4 3.61 9.74 -5.28
CA ILE A 4 3.45 8.98 -6.50
C ILE A 4 4.82 8.66 -7.07
N TRP A 5 5.10 7.37 -7.17
CA TRP A 5 6.26 6.88 -7.88
C TRP A 5 5.85 6.49 -9.28
N GLN A 6 6.75 6.71 -10.22
CA GLN A 6 6.52 6.34 -11.61
C GLN A 6 7.51 5.28 -12.03
N ILE A 7 7.00 4.21 -12.62
CA ILE A 7 7.82 3.15 -13.20
C ILE A 7 7.47 3.06 -14.67
N THR A 8 8.50 3.12 -15.51
CA THR A 8 8.35 2.92 -16.95
C THR A 8 8.94 1.57 -17.33
N LEU A 9 8.11 0.72 -17.95
CA LEU A 9 8.54 -0.56 -18.47
C LEU A 9 8.77 -0.44 -19.97
N SER A 10 9.99 -0.74 -20.39
CA SER A 10 10.39 -0.67 -21.80
C SER A 10 11.37 -1.78 -22.09
N GLY A 11 11.04 -2.68 -23.03
CA GLY A 11 11.84 -3.87 -23.26
C GLY A 11 11.97 -4.68 -21.98
N TYR A 12 13.20 -4.99 -21.58
CA TYR A 12 13.46 -5.68 -20.31
C TYR A 12 13.75 -4.71 -19.15
N ASP A 13 13.73 -3.41 -19.40
CA ASP A 13 14.07 -2.41 -18.41
C ASP A 13 12.84 -1.96 -17.63
N ALA A 14 13.08 -1.62 -16.37
CA ALA A 14 12.11 -0.97 -15.51
C ALA A 14 12.80 0.22 -14.85
N GLN A 15 12.36 1.43 -15.18
CA GLN A 15 12.95 2.65 -14.66
C GLN A 15 12.00 3.33 -13.70
N ALA A 16 12.48 3.63 -12.51
CA ALA A 16 11.70 4.28 -11.47
C ALA A 16 12.12 5.75 -11.31
N ALA A 17 11.12 6.60 -11.17
CA ALA A 17 11.31 8.01 -10.88
C ALA A 17 10.26 8.50 -9.89
N SER A 18 10.58 9.47 -9.05
CA SER A 18 9.60 10.16 -8.23
C SER A 18 8.92 11.26 -9.03
N GLU A 19 7.83 11.80 -8.50
CA GLU A 19 7.17 12.96 -9.11
C GLU A 19 8.10 14.15 -9.30
N SER A 20 9.09 14.29 -8.43
CA SER A 20 10.09 15.35 -8.52
C SER A 20 11.23 15.03 -9.50
N GLY A 21 11.15 13.93 -10.23
CA GLY A 21 12.13 13.53 -11.23
C GLY A 21 13.38 12.89 -10.66
N GLN A 22 13.44 12.65 -9.35
CA GLN A 22 14.62 12.09 -8.72
C GLN A 22 14.44 10.64 -8.27
N SER A 23 15.05 9.75 -8.99
CA SER A 23 15.46 8.47 -8.42
C SER A 23 16.98 8.41 -8.43
N ALA A 24 17.60 9.19 -7.56
CA ALA A 24 19.06 9.27 -7.49
C ALA A 24 19.72 7.93 -7.14
N THR A 25 18.97 6.97 -6.63
CA THR A 25 19.50 5.68 -6.20
C THR A 25 18.89 4.48 -6.95
N GLY A 26 17.97 4.72 -7.88
CA GLY A 26 17.24 3.66 -8.55
C GLY A 26 16.34 2.84 -7.62
N LYS A 27 16.12 3.32 -6.40
CA LYS A 27 15.26 2.68 -5.40
C LYS A 27 14.04 3.53 -5.14
N ILE A 28 12.88 2.89 -5.00
CA ILE A 28 11.68 3.58 -4.55
C ILE A 28 11.54 3.42 -3.04
N ALA A 29 11.15 4.49 -2.36
CA ALA A 29 10.93 4.47 -0.93
C ALA A 29 9.44 4.29 -0.66
N LEU A 30 9.06 3.20 -0.03
CA LEU A 30 7.67 2.86 0.23
C LEU A 30 7.26 3.14 1.69
N GLY A 31 7.84 4.18 2.27
CA GLY A 31 7.46 4.65 3.59
C GLY A 31 8.11 3.86 4.72
N THR A 32 7.42 3.80 5.85
CA THR A 32 7.84 3.07 7.04
C THR A 32 7.02 1.80 7.19
N TRP A 33 7.61 0.77 7.78
CA TRP A 33 6.92 -0.52 7.90
C TRP A 33 5.63 -0.38 8.73
N GLY A 34 4.62 -1.13 8.33
CA GLY A 34 3.30 -1.03 8.94
C GLY A 34 2.42 0.06 8.35
N SER A 35 2.98 0.97 7.55
CA SER A 35 2.20 1.96 6.81
C SER A 35 1.66 1.36 5.51
N TYR A 36 0.47 1.76 5.12
CA TYR A 36 -0.13 1.33 3.86
C TYR A 36 -1.10 2.38 3.35
N GLY A 37 -1.38 2.33 2.06
CA GLY A 37 -2.36 3.22 1.44
C GLY A 37 -1.83 4.61 1.08
N HIS A 38 -0.58 4.93 1.38
CA HIS A 38 0.01 6.22 1.06
C HIS A 38 0.80 6.23 -0.24
N GLU A 39 1.50 5.15 -0.52
CA GLU A 39 2.38 5.10 -1.69
C GLU A 39 1.63 4.52 -2.88
N THR A 40 1.66 5.22 -3.98
CA THR A 40 1.04 4.80 -5.24
C THR A 40 2.11 4.74 -6.30
N ILE A 41 2.04 3.74 -7.15
CA ILE A 41 2.95 3.57 -8.26
C ILE A 41 2.16 3.69 -9.56
N GLN A 42 2.53 4.65 -10.39
CA GLN A 42 2.00 4.79 -11.74
C GLN A 42 2.95 4.06 -12.68
N VAL A 43 2.43 3.06 -13.39
CA VAL A 43 3.21 2.28 -14.35
C VAL A 43 2.88 2.73 -15.76
N THR A 44 3.92 3.08 -16.51
CA THR A 44 3.81 3.42 -17.93
C THR A 44 4.34 2.24 -18.73
N LEU A 45 3.54 1.77 -19.68
CA LEU A 45 3.85 0.61 -20.52
C LEU A 45 4.32 1.08 -21.88
N ALA A 46 5.62 0.98 -22.12
CA ALA A 46 6.19 1.19 -23.44
C ALA A 46 6.32 -0.16 -24.16
N GLU A 47 6.71 -0.15 -25.43
CA GLU A 47 6.87 -1.37 -26.22
C GLU A 47 7.87 -2.33 -25.58
N PRO A 48 7.60 -3.63 -25.47
CA PRO A 48 6.42 -4.38 -25.94
C PRO A 48 5.31 -4.55 -24.88
N TRP A 49 5.41 -3.85 -23.75
CA TRP A 49 4.44 -3.97 -22.65
C TRP A 49 3.05 -3.44 -23.00
N ASP A 50 3.01 -2.49 -23.91
CA ASP A 50 1.76 -1.83 -24.33
C ASP A 50 0.75 -2.77 -24.97
N VAL A 51 1.20 -3.90 -25.51
CA VAL A 51 0.32 -4.91 -26.12
C VAL A 51 0.00 -6.08 -25.19
N CYS A 52 0.50 -6.06 -23.96
CA CYS A 52 0.20 -7.12 -23.01
C CYS A 52 -1.25 -7.03 -22.54
N THR A 53 -1.90 -8.18 -22.45
CA THR A 53 -3.28 -8.28 -21.96
C THR A 53 -3.35 -8.31 -20.44
N LEU A 54 -2.27 -8.74 -19.80
CA LEU A 54 -2.16 -8.81 -18.35
C LEU A 54 -0.75 -8.43 -17.95
N VAL A 55 -0.65 -7.48 -17.02
CA VAL A 55 0.62 -7.11 -16.40
C VAL A 55 0.45 -7.27 -14.89
N THR A 56 1.38 -7.98 -14.29
CA THR A 56 1.40 -8.19 -12.84
C THR A 56 2.72 -7.74 -12.26
N ALA A 57 2.69 -7.33 -11.01
CA ALA A 57 3.88 -7.00 -10.21
C ALA A 57 3.99 -7.97 -9.05
N THR A 58 5.20 -8.45 -8.79
CA THR A 58 5.47 -9.29 -7.63
C THR A 58 6.44 -8.57 -6.71
N PHE A 59 6.04 -8.40 -5.47
CA PHE A 59 6.84 -7.75 -4.44
C PHE A 59 7.57 -8.81 -3.62
N TRP A 60 8.87 -8.63 -3.48
CA TRP A 60 9.74 -9.47 -2.65
C TRP A 60 10.31 -8.57 -1.56
N PRO A 61 9.71 -8.58 -0.35
CA PRO A 61 10.19 -7.70 0.73
C PRO A 61 11.64 -7.94 1.12
N THR A 62 12.12 -9.16 0.98
CA THR A 62 13.52 -9.50 1.20
C THR A 62 14.05 -10.24 -0.01
N TYR A 63 15.19 -9.80 -0.53
CA TYR A 63 15.82 -10.47 -1.66
C TYR A 63 17.33 -10.63 -1.41
N PRO A 64 17.92 -11.81 -1.57
CA PRO A 64 17.21 -13.06 -1.89
C PRO A 64 16.22 -13.44 -0.78
N PRO A 65 15.15 -14.21 -1.10
CA PRO A 65 14.18 -14.61 -0.09
C PRO A 65 14.84 -15.37 1.06
N ASP A 66 14.40 -15.08 2.28
CA ASP A 66 14.93 -15.76 3.46
C ASP A 66 14.61 -17.24 3.44
N HIS A 67 13.42 -17.56 2.94
CA HIS A 67 12.95 -18.92 2.73
C HIS A 67 12.28 -19.02 1.37
N TRP A 68 12.60 -20.06 0.63
CA TRP A 68 11.95 -20.32 -0.65
C TRP A 68 10.44 -20.59 -0.49
N ASP A 69 10.02 -20.90 0.72
CA ASP A 69 8.62 -21.14 1.04
C ASP A 69 7.82 -19.86 1.25
N THR A 70 8.47 -18.71 1.34
CA THR A 70 7.78 -17.43 1.46
C THR A 70 7.56 -16.88 0.06
N PRO A 71 6.32 -16.95 -0.46
CA PRO A 71 6.06 -16.44 -1.82
C PRO A 71 6.12 -14.93 -1.85
N GLY A 72 6.47 -14.40 -3.01
CA GLY A 72 6.30 -12.97 -3.26
C GLY A 72 4.82 -12.60 -3.30
N ILE A 73 4.52 -11.33 -3.10
CA ILE A 73 3.15 -10.83 -3.11
C ILE A 73 2.85 -10.31 -4.52
N ARG A 74 1.92 -10.96 -5.19
CA ARG A 74 1.59 -10.67 -6.59
C ARG A 74 0.33 -9.82 -6.69
N VAL A 75 0.40 -8.76 -7.48
CA VAL A 75 -0.69 -7.82 -7.68
C VAL A 75 -0.85 -7.55 -9.17
N ALA A 76 -2.08 -7.55 -9.65
CA ALA A 76 -2.35 -7.16 -11.03
C ALA A 76 -2.33 -5.64 -11.17
N LEU A 77 -1.80 -5.16 -12.29
CA LEU A 77 -1.84 -3.75 -12.63
C LEU A 77 -3.27 -3.35 -12.98
N GLY A 78 -3.72 -2.22 -12.45
CA GLY A 78 -5.02 -1.68 -12.79
C GLY A 78 -5.10 -1.19 -14.24
N THR A 79 -6.30 -1.07 -14.77
CA THR A 79 -6.52 -0.62 -16.14
C THR A 79 -6.10 0.83 -16.36
N ASP A 80 -6.03 1.61 -15.31
CA ASP A 80 -5.55 2.99 -15.29
C ASP A 80 -4.02 3.11 -15.17
N GLY A 81 -3.32 1.98 -15.12
CA GLY A 81 -1.88 1.95 -14.93
C GLY A 81 -1.44 2.12 -13.49
N LEU A 82 -2.36 2.21 -12.56
CA LEU A 82 -2.03 2.34 -11.15
C LEU A 82 -1.76 0.98 -10.51
N LEU A 83 -0.68 0.93 -9.76
CA LEU A 83 -0.30 -0.24 -8.99
C LEU A 83 -0.51 0.07 -7.51
N THR A 84 -1.40 -0.69 -6.89
CA THR A 84 -1.63 -0.59 -5.46
C THR A 84 -0.58 -1.42 -4.73
N VAL A 85 0.19 -0.78 -3.86
CA VAL A 85 1.18 -1.48 -3.05
C VAL A 85 0.45 -2.29 -1.98
N PRO A 86 0.59 -3.62 -1.97
CA PRO A 86 -0.09 -4.44 -0.96
C PRO A 86 0.53 -4.21 0.42
N PRO A 87 -0.28 -4.24 1.49
CA PRO A 87 0.25 -4.04 2.85
C PRO A 87 1.37 -5.03 3.21
N GLU A 88 1.32 -6.22 2.67
CA GLU A 88 2.31 -7.26 2.93
C GLU A 88 3.70 -6.90 2.38
N ALA A 89 3.77 -6.01 1.40
CA ALA A 89 5.05 -5.54 0.86
C ALA A 89 5.76 -4.57 1.79
N THR A 90 5.03 -3.95 2.70
CA THR A 90 5.54 -2.91 3.61
C THR A 90 5.33 -3.25 5.07
N ASN A 91 5.08 -4.52 5.40
CA ASN A 91 4.83 -4.93 6.79
C ASN A 91 6.10 -5.21 7.59
N ARG A 92 7.26 -5.00 7.00
CA ARG A 92 8.56 -5.16 7.65
C ARG A 92 9.55 -4.16 7.06
N PRO A 93 10.58 -3.74 7.81
CA PRO A 93 11.64 -2.91 7.25
C PRO A 93 12.46 -3.72 6.25
N THR A 94 12.89 -3.09 5.19
CA THR A 94 13.77 -3.71 4.20
C THR A 94 14.61 -2.68 3.47
N GLN A 95 15.83 -3.07 3.14
CA GLN A 95 16.72 -2.33 2.26
C GLN A 95 16.94 -3.08 0.94
N THR A 96 16.41 -4.29 0.82
CA THR A 96 16.65 -5.20 -0.29
C THR A 96 15.37 -5.61 -1.01
N GLY A 97 14.27 -4.89 -0.79
CA GLY A 97 13.01 -5.19 -1.46
C GLY A 97 13.12 -5.09 -2.97
N ARG A 98 12.40 -5.94 -3.66
CA ARG A 98 12.37 -5.99 -5.13
C ARG A 98 10.93 -6.06 -5.63
N VAL A 99 10.70 -5.38 -6.73
CA VAL A 99 9.46 -5.53 -7.50
C VAL A 99 9.86 -5.97 -8.89
N VAL A 100 9.24 -7.03 -9.37
CA VAL A 100 9.44 -7.52 -10.73
C VAL A 100 8.10 -7.55 -11.44
N PHE A 101 8.09 -7.17 -12.71
CA PHE A 101 6.88 -7.14 -13.52
C PHE A 101 6.87 -8.29 -14.52
N GLU A 102 5.70 -8.82 -14.76
CA GLU A 102 5.48 -9.87 -15.75
C GLU A 102 4.33 -9.44 -16.64
N GLY A 103 4.55 -9.46 -17.94
CA GLY A 103 3.54 -9.16 -18.95
C GLY A 103 3.23 -10.38 -19.78
N LEU A 104 1.96 -10.61 -20.02
CA LEU A 104 1.47 -11.70 -20.87
C LEU A 104 0.74 -11.12 -22.07
N ALA A 105 1.13 -11.55 -23.23
CA ALA A 105 0.42 -11.36 -24.49
C ALA A 105 0.15 -12.76 -25.08
N ASP A 106 -0.55 -12.85 -26.20
CA ASP A 106 -1.10 -14.13 -26.70
C ASP A 106 -0.19 -15.36 -26.54
N ASN A 107 1.02 -15.31 -27.07
CA ASN A 107 1.97 -16.42 -26.95
C ASN A 107 3.31 -15.93 -26.40
N GLU A 108 3.31 -14.76 -25.81
CA GLU A 108 4.54 -14.13 -25.33
C GLU A 108 4.44 -13.81 -23.85
N LYS A 109 5.56 -13.94 -23.19
CA LYS A 109 5.72 -13.55 -21.79
C LYS A 109 6.99 -12.75 -21.67
N ILE A 110 6.89 -11.60 -21.02
CA ILE A 110 8.05 -10.76 -20.78
C ILE A 110 8.19 -10.51 -19.28
N ILE A 111 9.42 -10.52 -18.80
CA ILE A 111 9.75 -10.24 -17.40
C ILE A 111 10.70 -9.07 -17.38
N SER A 112 10.42 -8.08 -16.53
CA SER A 112 11.26 -6.89 -16.40
C SER A 112 12.49 -7.15 -15.53
N ALA A 113 13.45 -6.25 -15.60
CA ALA A 113 14.45 -6.12 -14.55
C ALA A 113 13.78 -5.71 -13.23
N ASP A 114 14.44 -6.00 -12.12
CA ASP A 114 13.91 -5.67 -10.80
C ASP A 114 13.96 -4.16 -10.54
N VAL A 115 12.91 -3.66 -9.91
CA VAL A 115 12.93 -2.34 -9.28
C VAL A 115 13.17 -2.54 -7.80
N ARG A 116 14.18 -1.88 -7.26
CA ARG A 116 14.50 -1.98 -5.83
C ARG A 116 13.59 -1.06 -5.03
N TYR A 117 13.16 -1.52 -3.86
CA TYR A 117 12.44 -0.66 -2.94
C TYR A 117 12.95 -0.81 -1.52
N THR A 118 12.69 0.22 -0.74
CA THR A 118 13.06 0.25 0.67
C THR A 118 11.83 0.57 1.52
N VAL A 119 11.80 0.00 2.71
CA VAL A 119 10.82 0.31 3.75
C VAL A 119 11.60 0.68 5.01
N ARG A 120 11.35 1.88 5.50
CA ARG A 120 12.11 2.42 6.63
C ARG A 120 11.69 1.75 7.92
N ASP A 121 12.67 1.49 8.77
CA ASP A 121 12.43 1.02 10.12
C ASP A 121 11.98 2.17 11.04
N HIS A 122 11.29 1.83 12.09
CA HIS A 122 10.90 2.78 13.13
C HIS A 122 10.72 2.02 14.44
N ALA A 123 10.72 2.74 15.55
CA ALA A 123 10.41 2.15 16.85
C ALA A 123 8.96 1.66 16.89
N PRO A 124 8.65 0.62 17.64
CA PRO A 124 7.27 0.14 17.75
C PRO A 124 6.33 1.25 18.22
N THR A 125 5.12 1.25 17.65
CA THR A 125 4.05 2.14 18.08
C THR A 125 3.28 1.50 19.23
N GLY A 126 2.63 2.32 20.04
CA GLY A 126 1.92 1.85 21.23
C GLY A 126 2.79 1.99 22.47
N GLY A 127 2.67 1.03 23.37
CA GLY A 127 3.39 1.04 24.65
C GLY A 127 2.49 1.42 25.81
N THR A 128 3.11 1.72 26.94
CA THR A 128 2.38 2.09 28.15
C THR A 128 1.98 3.56 28.11
N GLU A 129 0.75 3.83 28.43
CA GLU A 129 0.21 5.18 28.46
C GLU A 129 0.92 6.00 29.54
N SER A 130 1.25 7.26 29.21
CA SER A 130 1.86 8.17 30.17
C SER A 130 0.86 8.55 31.26
N THR A 131 1.31 8.53 32.52
CA THR A 131 0.51 8.99 33.65
C THR A 131 0.51 10.50 33.78
N ALA A 132 1.39 11.20 33.07
CA ALA A 132 1.52 12.65 33.13
C ALA A 132 0.68 13.39 32.09
N THR A 133 0.04 12.66 31.16
CA THR A 133 -0.81 13.23 30.11
C THR A 133 -2.22 12.66 30.22
N PRO A 134 -3.22 13.32 29.61
CA PRO A 134 -4.55 12.73 29.55
C PRO A 134 -4.53 11.34 28.94
N SER A 135 -5.44 10.48 29.36
CA SER A 135 -5.50 9.10 28.88
C SER A 135 -5.67 9.05 27.37
N LEU A 136 -5.16 7.99 26.78
CA LEU A 136 -5.30 7.78 25.32
C LEU A 136 -6.77 7.77 24.88
N LEU A 137 -7.63 7.20 25.72
CA LEU A 137 -9.07 7.19 25.46
C LEU A 137 -9.63 8.61 25.45
N GLU A 138 -9.25 9.45 26.40
CA GLU A 138 -9.67 10.86 26.47
C GLU A 138 -9.16 11.63 25.25
N GLN A 139 -7.92 11.40 24.83
CA GLN A 139 -7.36 12.03 23.64
C GLN A 139 -8.11 11.62 22.39
N LEU A 140 -8.42 10.34 22.24
CA LEU A 140 -9.20 9.83 21.11
C LEU A 140 -10.58 10.44 21.09
N LEU A 141 -11.25 10.53 22.23
CA LEU A 141 -12.57 11.15 22.34
C LEU A 141 -12.51 12.64 21.98
N THR A 142 -11.44 13.32 22.32
CA THR A 142 -11.25 14.73 21.97
C THR A 142 -10.93 14.90 20.49
N GLN A 143 -10.01 14.12 19.94
CA GLN A 143 -9.58 14.23 18.53
C GLN A 143 -10.68 13.86 17.56
N THR A 144 -11.44 12.84 17.89
CA THR A 144 -12.53 12.36 17.04
C THR A 144 -13.87 12.98 17.40
N GLY A 145 -13.87 13.97 18.30
CA GLY A 145 -15.10 14.55 18.82
C GLY A 145 -16.09 14.96 17.73
N SER A 146 -15.65 15.68 16.72
CA SER A 146 -16.51 16.09 15.61
C SER A 146 -16.92 14.92 14.73
N ASN A 147 -15.97 14.08 14.33
CA ASN A 147 -16.26 12.92 13.51
C ASN A 147 -17.05 11.85 14.28
N ALA A 148 -16.71 11.67 15.55
CA ALA A 148 -17.43 10.76 16.42
C ALA A 148 -18.84 11.24 16.68
N GLN A 149 -19.09 12.56 16.76
CA GLN A 149 -20.42 13.09 16.91
C GLN A 149 -21.30 12.74 15.72
N VAL A 150 -20.80 12.90 14.51
CA VAL A 150 -21.55 12.56 13.30
C VAL A 150 -21.81 11.06 13.24
N ALA A 151 -20.80 10.26 13.47
CA ALA A 151 -20.91 8.81 13.46
C ALA A 151 -21.81 8.30 14.60
N ALA A 152 -21.67 8.87 15.79
CA ALA A 152 -22.48 8.51 16.95
C ALA A 152 -23.96 8.90 16.75
N GLN A 153 -24.21 10.05 16.15
CA GLN A 153 -25.59 10.48 15.83
C GLN A 153 -26.23 9.53 14.83
N SER A 154 -25.49 9.09 13.83
CA SER A 154 -25.97 8.12 12.87
C SER A 154 -26.21 6.75 13.52
N ALA A 155 -25.29 6.29 14.35
CA ALA A 155 -25.43 5.02 15.07
C ALA A 155 -26.56 5.07 16.10
N ASP A 156 -26.67 6.16 16.84
CA ASP A 156 -27.76 6.36 17.82
C ASP A 156 -29.12 6.43 17.14
N ALA A 157 -29.21 7.09 15.99
CA ALA A 157 -30.44 7.14 15.23
C ALA A 157 -30.87 5.74 14.77
N VAL A 158 -29.95 4.92 14.30
CA VAL A 158 -30.22 3.55 13.89
C VAL A 158 -30.60 2.70 15.09
N SER A 159 -29.83 2.77 16.17
CA SER A 159 -30.14 2.02 17.40
C SER A 159 -31.48 2.43 18.01
N TYR A 160 -31.76 3.71 18.06
CA TYR A 160 -33.00 4.23 18.59
C TYR A 160 -34.20 3.77 17.75
N THR A 161 -34.09 3.85 16.44
CA THR A 161 -35.14 3.35 15.55
C THR A 161 -35.38 1.86 15.74
N HIS A 162 -34.32 1.10 15.92
CA HIS A 162 -34.40 -0.34 16.11
C HIS A 162 -35.06 -0.70 17.44
N ILE A 163 -34.69 -0.05 18.53
CA ILE A 163 -35.25 -0.21 19.83
C ILE A 163 -36.74 0.19 19.82
N ARG A 164 -37.07 1.30 19.18
CA ARG A 164 -38.44 1.77 19.10
C ARG A 164 -39.34 0.83 18.29
N ALA A 165 -38.83 0.30 17.20
CA ALA A 165 -39.52 -0.70 16.41
C ALA A 165 -39.77 -1.97 17.23
N HIS A 166 -38.84 -2.35 18.08
CA HIS A 166 -38.95 -3.51 18.96
C HIS A 166 -39.98 -3.29 20.06
N GLU A 167 -40.02 -2.09 20.65
CA GLU A 167 -41.03 -1.73 21.67
C GLU A 167 -42.42 -1.67 21.09
N THR A 168 -42.59 -1.15 19.89
CA THR A 168 -43.90 -1.04 19.24
C THR A 168 -44.36 -2.37 18.65
N GLY A 169 -43.48 -3.34 18.46
CA GLY A 169 -43.81 -4.66 18.00
C GLY A 169 -44.18 -5.64 19.08
N ALA A 170 -44.20 -5.21 20.33
CA ALA A 170 -44.51 -6.05 21.45
C ALA A 170 -46.06 -6.20 21.67
#